data_227a37b2ff7dcf3fe2a9ec33d9e7bb3f
#
_entry.id   227a37b2ff7dcf3fe2a9ec33d9e7bb3f
#
_cell.length_a   1.000
_cell.length_b   1.000
_cell.length_c   1.000
_cell.angle_alpha   90.00
_cell.angle_beta   90.00
_cell.angle_gamma   90.00
#
_symmetry.space_group_name_H-M   'P 1'
#
loop_
_entity.id
_entity.type
_entity.pdbx_description
1 polymer ?
#
loop_
_entity_poly.entity_id
_entity_poly.type
_entity_poly.pdbx_seq_one_letter_code
_entity_poly.pdbx_strand_id
1 'polypeptide(L)'
;MIKHETIEKNIGIMILLIILVISGGGLAEIVPLFFSNSTTKPIEGLRTYSALELEGRDIYIREGCNVCHSQMIRPFRAETERYGHYSTANEHVWEHPFLWGSKRTGPDLARVGGRYSDDWHRAHLYNPRDVVPESKMPSYPWLFENKLSGADTAAKMQVLAKLGVPYTEEDAAAAREQVEGKAEIDALVSYLQALGKTHSVYNNKR
;
A
#
# COMPACT_ATOMS: atom_id res chain seq x y z
N MET A 1 32.71 18.93 -34.80
CA MET A 1 31.27 18.75 -34.45
C MET A 1 30.94 17.30 -34.70
N ILE A 2 30.41 16.60 -33.71
CA ILE A 2 29.88 15.22 -33.86
C ILE A 2 28.65 15.31 -34.75
N LYS A 3 28.63 14.53 -35.85
CA LYS A 3 27.43 14.50 -36.72
C LYS A 3 26.29 13.75 -35.99
N HIS A 4 25.06 14.23 -36.11
CA HIS A 4 23.86 13.60 -35.51
C HIS A 4 23.74 12.12 -35.88
N GLU A 5 24.02 11.81 -37.14
CA GLU A 5 24.07 10.45 -37.68
C GLU A 5 25.02 9.50 -36.93
N THR A 6 26.14 10.02 -36.39
CA THR A 6 27.12 9.21 -35.62
C THR A 6 26.51 8.76 -34.29
N ILE A 7 25.67 9.58 -33.69
CA ILE A 7 24.94 9.25 -32.43
C ILE A 7 23.87 8.22 -32.74
N GLU A 8 23.06 8.45 -33.76
CA GLU A 8 21.91 7.59 -34.10
C GLU A 8 22.37 6.18 -34.57
N LYS A 9 23.48 6.08 -35.29
CA LYS A 9 24.03 4.79 -35.77
C LYS A 9 24.86 4.05 -34.74
N ASN A 10 25.20 4.69 -33.62
CA ASN A 10 25.99 4.05 -32.56
C ASN A 10 25.14 3.86 -31.31
N ILE A 11 24.63 2.64 -31.13
CA ILE A 11 23.73 2.30 -30.03
C ILE A 11 24.36 2.56 -28.65
N GLY A 12 25.69 2.35 -28.50
CA GLY A 12 26.39 2.61 -27.24
C GLY A 12 26.40 4.10 -26.86
N ILE A 13 26.74 4.98 -27.84
CA ILE A 13 26.68 6.43 -27.62
C ILE A 13 25.24 6.90 -27.35
N MET A 14 24.29 6.39 -28.09
CA MET A 14 22.90 6.74 -27.93
C MET A 14 22.39 6.36 -26.52
N ILE A 15 22.64 5.14 -26.07
CA ILE A 15 22.24 4.69 -24.70
C ILE A 15 22.91 5.54 -23.64
N LEU A 16 24.19 5.83 -23.76
CA LEU A 16 24.94 6.67 -22.82
C LEU A 16 24.31 8.06 -22.70
N LEU A 17 24.00 8.69 -23.84
CA LEU A 17 23.40 10.02 -23.86
C LEU A 17 21.97 10.00 -23.30
N ILE A 18 21.17 8.97 -23.59
CA ILE A 18 19.83 8.80 -23.02
C ILE A 18 19.93 8.69 -21.51
N ILE A 19 20.79 7.83 -20.97
CA ILE A 19 20.99 7.67 -19.53
C ILE A 19 21.38 9.00 -18.89
N LEU A 20 22.32 9.73 -19.49
CA LEU A 20 22.82 11.00 -18.97
C LEU A 20 21.70 12.06 -18.89
N VAL A 21 20.91 12.20 -19.95
CA VAL A 21 19.82 13.17 -20.01
C VAL A 21 18.68 12.80 -19.04
N ILE A 22 18.26 11.52 -19.03
CA ILE A 22 17.21 11.03 -18.14
C ILE A 22 17.65 11.15 -16.67
N SER A 23 18.92 10.82 -16.37
CA SER A 23 19.46 10.97 -15.01
C SER A 23 19.46 12.42 -14.56
N GLY A 24 19.82 13.38 -15.43
CA GLY A 24 19.79 14.80 -15.11
C GLY A 24 18.39 15.27 -14.73
N GLY A 25 17.38 14.98 -15.56
CA GLY A 25 15.98 15.30 -15.28
C GLY A 25 15.43 14.55 -14.06
N GLY A 26 15.67 13.24 -13.98
CA GLY A 26 15.20 12.43 -12.88
C GLY A 26 15.78 12.86 -11.51
N LEU A 27 17.06 13.17 -11.45
CA LEU A 27 17.69 13.65 -10.21
C LEU A 27 17.15 15.04 -9.80
N ALA A 28 16.89 15.92 -10.76
CA ALA A 28 16.30 17.23 -10.47
C ALA A 28 14.91 17.13 -9.80
N GLU A 29 14.12 16.11 -10.18
CA GLU A 29 12.79 15.86 -9.58
C GLU A 29 12.87 15.06 -8.27
N ILE A 30 13.75 14.04 -8.20
CA ILE A 30 13.78 13.09 -7.08
C ILE A 30 14.54 13.66 -5.87
N VAL A 31 15.70 14.29 -6.09
CA VAL A 31 16.57 14.74 -4.99
C VAL A 31 15.89 15.71 -4.03
N PRO A 32 15.09 16.72 -4.48
CA PRO A 32 14.40 17.61 -3.56
C PRO A 32 13.39 16.89 -2.64
N LEU A 33 12.82 15.76 -3.07
CA LEU A 33 11.85 15.00 -2.27
C LEU A 33 12.47 14.40 -1.00
N PHE A 34 13.76 14.07 -1.01
CA PHE A 34 14.48 13.59 0.18
C PHE A 34 14.62 14.64 1.27
N PHE A 35 14.53 15.93 0.93
CA PHE A 35 14.62 17.04 1.86
C PHE A 35 13.27 17.64 2.22
N SER A 36 12.19 17.16 1.62
CA SER A 36 10.84 17.64 1.90
C SER A 36 10.23 16.93 3.10
N ASN A 37 9.79 17.67 4.11
CA ASN A 37 9.10 17.12 5.27
C ASN A 37 7.76 16.45 4.90
N SER A 38 7.10 16.91 3.84
CA SER A 38 5.84 16.33 3.37
C SER A 38 5.99 14.95 2.71
N THR A 39 7.22 14.54 2.40
CA THR A 39 7.51 13.24 1.79
C THR A 39 8.29 12.31 2.71
N THR A 40 9.03 12.85 3.69
CA THR A 40 9.96 12.08 4.51
C THR A 40 9.53 11.92 5.96
N LYS A 41 8.69 12.82 6.47
CA LYS A 41 8.22 12.75 7.86
C LYS A 41 6.82 12.17 7.94
N PRO A 42 6.55 11.29 8.92
CA PRO A 42 5.21 10.76 9.14
C PRO A 42 4.24 11.87 9.51
N ILE A 43 2.98 11.72 9.10
CA ILE A 43 1.89 12.58 9.58
C ILE A 43 1.66 12.34 11.08
N GLU A 44 1.18 13.37 11.77
CA GLU A 44 0.88 13.27 13.21
C GLU A 44 -0.11 12.14 13.51
N GLY A 45 0.21 11.31 14.51
CA GLY A 45 -0.61 10.18 14.91
C GLY A 45 -0.57 8.98 13.96
N LEU A 46 0.34 8.96 12.97
CA LEU A 46 0.58 7.77 12.16
C LEU A 46 1.10 6.64 13.06
N ARG A 47 0.47 5.46 12.99
CA ARG A 47 0.94 4.24 13.64
C ARG A 47 1.41 3.21 12.62
N THR A 48 2.29 2.33 13.04
CA THR A 48 2.69 1.15 12.26
C THR A 48 1.53 0.14 12.17
N TYR A 49 1.60 -0.74 11.18
CA TYR A 49 0.73 -1.90 11.12
C TYR A 49 1.07 -2.88 12.26
N SER A 50 0.06 -3.44 12.90
CA SER A 50 0.25 -4.60 13.80
C SER A 50 0.73 -5.81 13.01
N ALA A 51 1.23 -6.84 13.69
CA ALA A 51 1.68 -8.08 13.05
C ALA A 51 0.59 -8.71 12.15
N LEU A 52 -0.66 -8.70 12.61
CA LEU A 52 -1.79 -9.23 11.85
C LEU A 52 -2.14 -8.36 10.63
N GLU A 53 -2.13 -7.04 10.78
CA GLU A 53 -2.36 -6.10 9.68
C GLU A 53 -1.25 -6.21 8.61
N LEU A 54 0.00 -6.44 9.04
CA LEU A 54 1.13 -6.63 8.14
C LEU A 54 0.97 -7.91 7.29
N GLU A 55 0.57 -9.03 7.92
CA GLU A 55 0.24 -10.24 7.17
C GLU A 55 -0.96 -10.03 6.23
N GLY A 56 -1.96 -9.26 6.65
CA GLY A 56 -3.08 -8.88 5.80
C GLY A 56 -2.66 -8.06 4.58
N ARG A 57 -1.68 -7.17 4.75
CA ARG A 57 -1.07 -6.42 3.64
C ARG A 57 -0.36 -7.34 2.65
N ASP A 58 0.37 -8.33 3.14
CA ASP A 58 1.06 -9.29 2.29
C ASP A 58 0.05 -10.15 1.49
N ILE A 59 -1.04 -10.58 2.12
CA ILE A 59 -2.14 -11.26 1.45
C ILE A 59 -2.77 -10.36 0.37
N TYR A 60 -3.03 -9.09 0.69
CA TYR A 60 -3.57 -8.11 -0.26
C TYR A 60 -2.69 -7.96 -1.51
N ILE A 61 -1.37 -7.98 -1.35
CA ILE A 61 -0.41 -7.93 -2.46
C ILE A 61 -0.39 -9.27 -3.21
N ARG A 62 -0.33 -10.38 -2.49
CA ARG A 62 -0.28 -11.74 -3.05
C ARG A 62 -1.50 -12.06 -3.91
N GLU A 63 -2.68 -11.70 -3.44
CA GLU A 63 -3.94 -11.91 -4.19
C GLU A 63 -4.14 -10.87 -5.31
N GLY A 64 -3.24 -9.90 -5.45
CA GLY A 64 -3.29 -8.91 -6.51
C GLY A 64 -4.40 -7.87 -6.38
N CYS A 65 -4.92 -7.64 -5.18
CA CYS A 65 -6.00 -6.68 -4.92
C CYS A 65 -5.65 -5.27 -5.43
N ASN A 66 -4.38 -4.87 -5.31
CA ASN A 66 -3.85 -3.60 -5.76
C ASN A 66 -3.84 -3.42 -7.29
N VAL A 67 -4.04 -4.49 -8.06
CA VAL A 67 -4.16 -4.42 -9.54
C VAL A 67 -5.52 -3.84 -9.95
N CYS A 68 -6.57 -4.13 -9.18
CA CYS A 68 -7.94 -3.68 -9.44
C CYS A 68 -8.39 -2.52 -8.53
N HIS A 69 -7.79 -2.39 -7.33
CA HIS A 69 -8.10 -1.37 -6.33
C HIS A 69 -6.90 -0.46 -6.11
N SER A 70 -7.06 0.83 -6.35
CA SER A 70 -6.06 1.81 -5.93
C SER A 70 -6.15 2.08 -4.42
N GLN A 71 -5.07 2.56 -3.84
CA GLN A 71 -5.00 3.10 -2.47
C GLN A 71 -4.46 4.53 -2.51
N MET A 72 -4.91 5.33 -3.48
CA MET A 72 -4.50 6.72 -3.64
C MET A 72 -5.70 7.54 -4.10
N ILE A 73 -6.22 8.36 -3.22
CA ILE A 73 -7.25 9.35 -3.56
C ILE A 73 -6.52 10.57 -4.13
N ARG A 74 -6.83 10.94 -5.36
CA ARG A 74 -6.23 12.10 -6.03
C ARG A 74 -6.89 13.40 -5.51
N PRO A 75 -6.21 14.57 -5.59
CA PRO A 75 -6.72 15.83 -5.09
C PRO A 75 -7.77 16.47 -6.04
N PHE A 76 -8.69 15.66 -6.58
CA PHE A 76 -9.80 16.10 -7.41
C PHE A 76 -11.09 16.11 -6.61
N ARG A 77 -11.92 17.12 -6.81
CA ARG A 77 -13.18 17.30 -6.09
C ARG A 77 -14.05 16.04 -6.14
N ALA A 78 -14.25 15.45 -7.31
CA ALA A 78 -15.06 14.25 -7.47
C ALA A 78 -14.52 13.03 -6.67
N GLU A 79 -13.21 12.93 -6.49
CA GLU A 79 -12.61 11.84 -5.70
C GLU A 79 -12.69 12.12 -4.22
N THR A 80 -12.41 13.32 -3.79
CA THR A 80 -12.45 13.68 -2.37
C THR A 80 -13.88 13.68 -1.83
N GLU A 81 -14.88 14.05 -2.62
CA GLU A 81 -16.29 13.90 -2.25
C GLU A 81 -16.71 12.44 -2.14
N ARG A 82 -16.20 11.56 -2.99
CA ARG A 82 -16.57 10.14 -3.00
C ARG A 82 -15.84 9.32 -1.94
N TYR A 83 -14.54 9.52 -1.78
CA TYR A 83 -13.67 8.64 -0.98
C TYR A 83 -13.18 9.28 0.32
N GLY A 84 -13.17 10.60 0.41
CA GLY A 84 -12.63 11.35 1.53
C GLY A 84 -11.37 12.13 1.14
N HIS A 85 -10.61 12.62 2.14
CA HIS A 85 -9.43 13.43 1.91
C HIS A 85 -8.42 12.74 0.97
N TYR A 86 -7.79 13.50 0.06
CA TYR A 86 -6.77 12.98 -0.85
C TYR A 86 -5.56 12.40 -0.10
N SER A 87 -4.92 11.42 -0.70
CA SER A 87 -3.75 10.75 -0.13
C SER A 87 -2.51 11.64 -0.19
N THR A 88 -1.70 11.59 0.86
CA THR A 88 -0.45 12.34 0.97
C THR A 88 0.72 11.37 1.23
N ALA A 89 1.93 11.71 0.77
CA ALA A 89 3.08 10.84 0.89
C ALA A 89 3.44 10.52 2.35
N ASN A 90 3.25 11.49 3.25
CA ASN A 90 3.56 11.34 4.67
C ASN A 90 2.60 10.43 5.45
N GLU A 91 1.47 10.01 4.86
CA GLU A 91 0.62 8.95 5.40
C GLU A 91 1.21 7.56 5.16
N HIS A 92 2.12 7.43 4.19
CA HIS A 92 2.66 6.17 3.69
C HIS A 92 4.17 6.02 3.87
N VAL A 93 4.83 6.90 4.66
CA VAL A 93 6.29 6.91 4.81
C VAL A 93 6.87 5.58 5.32
N TRP A 94 6.06 4.75 5.97
CA TRP A 94 6.45 3.44 6.48
C TRP A 94 6.01 2.29 5.59
N GLU A 95 5.42 2.59 4.43
CA GLU A 95 5.02 1.56 3.48
C GLU A 95 6.14 1.32 2.45
N HIS A 96 6.57 0.08 2.35
CA HIS A 96 7.60 -0.36 1.44
C HIS A 96 7.11 -1.57 0.63
N PRO A 97 6.68 -1.33 -0.63
CA PRO A 97 6.44 -0.07 -1.35
C PRO A 97 5.08 0.55 -1.06
N PHE A 98 4.86 1.80 -1.51
CA PHE A 98 3.52 2.39 -1.62
C PHE A 98 2.64 1.55 -2.54
N LEU A 99 1.40 1.30 -2.13
CA LEU A 99 0.41 0.60 -2.97
C LEU A 99 -0.47 1.59 -3.75
N TRP A 100 0.09 2.71 -4.11
CA TRP A 100 -0.57 3.70 -4.94
C TRP A 100 -0.71 3.16 -6.37
N GLY A 101 -1.92 3.24 -6.91
CA GLY A 101 -2.22 2.83 -8.26
C GLY A 101 -3.23 3.78 -8.88
N SER A 102 -3.20 3.89 -10.20
CA SER A 102 -4.13 4.73 -10.97
C SER A 102 -5.26 3.93 -11.60
N LYS A 103 -5.13 2.60 -11.69
CA LYS A 103 -6.18 1.73 -12.24
C LYS A 103 -7.20 1.39 -11.17
N ARG A 104 -8.48 1.52 -11.51
CA ARG A 104 -9.63 1.24 -10.64
C ARG A 104 -10.67 0.44 -11.39
N THR A 105 -10.51 -0.88 -11.43
CA THR A 105 -11.59 -1.78 -11.81
C THR A 105 -12.63 -1.84 -10.69
N GLY A 106 -12.16 -1.80 -9.44
CA GLY A 106 -12.95 -1.58 -8.24
C GLY A 106 -12.72 -0.18 -7.63
N PRO A 107 -13.41 0.18 -6.54
CA PRO A 107 -13.24 1.47 -5.86
C PRO A 107 -11.86 1.62 -5.21
N ASP A 108 -11.46 2.86 -4.94
CA ASP A 108 -10.29 3.17 -4.12
C ASP A 108 -10.49 2.74 -2.67
N LEU A 109 -9.48 2.12 -2.07
CA LEU A 109 -9.53 1.56 -0.72
C LEU A 109 -8.75 2.36 0.33
N ALA A 110 -8.12 3.49 -0.03
CA ALA A 110 -7.29 4.27 0.90
C ALA A 110 -8.03 4.72 2.18
N ARG A 111 -9.36 4.81 2.15
CA ARG A 111 -10.21 5.22 3.29
C ARG A 111 -11.32 4.20 3.56
N VAL A 112 -11.08 2.92 3.28
CA VAL A 112 -12.13 1.89 3.44
C VAL A 112 -12.34 1.50 4.90
N GLY A 113 -11.35 1.64 5.75
CA GLY A 113 -11.41 1.29 7.16
C GLY A 113 -12.58 1.95 7.89
N GLY A 114 -13.44 1.13 8.49
CA GLY A 114 -14.64 1.56 9.20
C GLY A 114 -15.82 2.00 8.34
N ARG A 115 -15.72 1.87 7.02
CA ARG A 115 -16.88 2.09 6.13
C ARG A 115 -17.87 0.93 6.15
N TYR A 116 -17.34 -0.28 6.28
CA TYR A 116 -18.10 -1.53 6.32
C TYR A 116 -17.71 -2.33 7.57
N SER A 117 -18.62 -3.17 8.05
CA SER A 117 -18.34 -4.09 9.14
C SER A 117 -17.39 -5.22 8.70
N ASP A 118 -16.78 -5.89 9.67
CA ASP A 118 -15.94 -7.05 9.41
C ASP A 118 -16.71 -8.17 8.72
N ASP A 119 -17.97 -8.38 9.12
CA ASP A 119 -18.85 -9.39 8.51
C ASP A 119 -19.17 -9.05 7.06
N TRP A 120 -19.36 -7.76 6.75
CA TRP A 120 -19.54 -7.33 5.36
C TRP A 120 -18.29 -7.63 4.52
N HIS A 121 -17.10 -7.30 5.06
CA HIS A 121 -15.84 -7.63 4.37
C HIS A 121 -15.67 -9.12 4.15
N ARG A 122 -16.00 -9.95 5.15
CA ARG A 122 -15.95 -11.41 5.05
C ARG A 122 -16.90 -11.92 3.96
N ALA A 123 -18.16 -11.52 3.99
CA ALA A 123 -19.14 -11.89 2.97
C ALA A 123 -18.70 -11.46 1.58
N HIS A 124 -18.22 -10.20 1.44
CA HIS A 124 -17.76 -9.66 0.17
C HIS A 124 -16.51 -10.39 -0.39
N LEU A 125 -15.58 -10.80 0.47
CA LEU A 125 -14.38 -11.53 0.05
C LEU A 125 -14.69 -13.01 -0.24
N TYR A 126 -15.64 -13.62 0.50
CA TYR A 126 -16.07 -14.99 0.23
C TYR A 126 -16.73 -15.10 -1.14
N ASN A 127 -17.76 -14.29 -1.37
CA ASN A 127 -18.39 -14.15 -2.68
C ASN A 127 -18.93 -12.72 -2.86
N PRO A 128 -18.27 -11.87 -3.66
CA PRO A 128 -18.68 -10.48 -3.83
C PRO A 128 -20.11 -10.26 -4.26
N ARG A 129 -20.68 -11.20 -5.01
CA ARG A 129 -22.05 -11.11 -5.54
C ARG A 129 -23.14 -11.30 -4.50
N ASP A 130 -22.79 -11.84 -3.33
CA ASP A 130 -23.74 -11.98 -2.20
C ASP A 130 -24.12 -10.63 -1.61
N VAL A 131 -23.23 -9.64 -1.68
CA VAL A 131 -23.45 -8.27 -1.16
C VAL A 131 -23.53 -7.21 -2.26
N VAL A 132 -23.00 -7.50 -3.46
CA VAL A 132 -23.03 -6.64 -4.65
C VAL A 132 -23.29 -7.53 -5.87
N PRO A 133 -24.57 -7.79 -6.24
CA PRO A 133 -24.93 -8.79 -7.26
C PRO A 133 -24.22 -8.62 -8.63
N GLU A 134 -23.94 -7.37 -9.01
CA GLU A 134 -23.31 -7.04 -10.30
C GLU A 134 -21.76 -7.04 -10.22
N SER A 135 -21.17 -7.46 -9.11
CA SER A 135 -19.72 -7.41 -8.90
C SER A 135 -18.96 -8.24 -9.91
N LYS A 136 -17.91 -7.63 -10.50
CA LYS A 136 -16.92 -8.28 -11.36
C LYS A 136 -15.73 -8.84 -10.57
N MET A 137 -15.66 -8.56 -9.27
CA MET A 137 -14.60 -9.04 -8.39
C MET A 137 -14.64 -10.57 -8.29
N PRO A 138 -13.50 -11.27 -8.34
CA PRO A 138 -13.44 -12.70 -8.08
C PRO A 138 -13.77 -13.02 -6.60
N SER A 139 -14.11 -14.26 -6.33
CA SER A 139 -14.33 -14.80 -5.00
C SER A 139 -13.00 -15.34 -4.43
N TYR A 140 -12.80 -15.27 -3.12
CA TYR A 140 -11.58 -15.71 -2.42
C TYR A 140 -11.90 -16.67 -1.26
N PRO A 141 -12.60 -17.80 -1.49
CA PRO A 141 -13.03 -18.71 -0.41
C PRO A 141 -11.85 -19.36 0.32
N TRP A 142 -10.72 -19.58 -0.33
CA TRP A 142 -9.52 -20.18 0.27
C TRP A 142 -8.94 -19.37 1.43
N LEU A 143 -9.18 -18.06 1.50
CA LEU A 143 -8.73 -17.21 2.61
C LEU A 143 -9.36 -17.62 3.96
N PHE A 144 -10.49 -18.30 3.92
CA PHE A 144 -11.19 -18.78 5.12
C PHE A 144 -10.64 -20.12 5.62
N GLU A 145 -10.05 -20.89 4.72
CA GLU A 145 -9.50 -22.23 5.02
C GLU A 145 -8.02 -22.15 5.40
N ASN A 146 -7.27 -21.27 4.71
CA ASN A 146 -5.84 -21.09 4.94
C ASN A 146 -5.56 -20.46 6.31
N LYS A 147 -4.51 -20.97 6.96
CA LYS A 147 -4.03 -20.48 8.25
C LYS A 147 -2.65 -19.88 8.13
N LEU A 148 -2.44 -18.79 8.87
CA LEU A 148 -1.15 -18.13 8.96
C LEU A 148 -0.20 -18.92 9.85
N SER A 149 1.04 -19.07 9.41
CA SER A 149 2.10 -19.73 10.18
C SER A 149 2.80 -18.78 11.16
N GLY A 150 2.80 -17.49 10.86
CA GLY A 150 3.56 -16.48 11.61
C GLY A 150 5.09 -16.66 11.56
N ALA A 151 5.59 -17.60 10.75
CA ALA A 151 7.01 -17.96 10.76
C ALA A 151 7.94 -16.82 10.37
N ASP A 152 7.52 -16.00 9.40
CA ASP A 152 8.33 -14.93 8.81
C ASP A 152 7.95 -13.54 9.33
N THR A 153 6.87 -13.41 10.12
CA THR A 153 6.31 -12.12 10.53
C THR A 153 7.33 -11.30 11.34
N ALA A 154 8.02 -11.94 12.29
CA ALA A 154 9.08 -11.28 13.08
C ALA A 154 10.22 -10.77 12.20
N ALA A 155 10.67 -11.59 11.24
CA ALA A 155 11.74 -11.21 10.31
C ALA A 155 11.34 -10.05 9.40
N LYS A 156 10.10 -10.03 8.92
CA LYS A 156 9.53 -8.91 8.15
C LYS A 156 9.56 -7.61 8.95
N MET A 157 9.11 -7.63 10.20
CA MET A 157 9.11 -6.46 11.08
C MET A 157 10.54 -5.96 11.33
N GLN A 158 11.50 -6.86 11.56
CA GLN A 158 12.91 -6.49 11.73
C GLN A 158 13.52 -5.87 10.47
N VAL A 159 13.17 -6.38 9.27
CA VAL A 159 13.62 -5.77 8.01
C VAL A 159 13.00 -4.39 7.82
N LEU A 160 11.71 -4.22 8.11
CA LEU A 160 11.05 -2.92 8.04
C LEU A 160 11.63 -1.93 9.05
N ALA A 161 12.01 -2.38 10.25
CA ALA A 161 12.71 -1.54 11.23
C ALA A 161 14.05 -1.01 10.68
N LYS A 162 14.81 -1.83 9.95
CA LYS A 162 16.05 -1.39 9.26
C LYS A 162 15.78 -0.37 8.15
N LEU A 163 14.57 -0.36 7.59
CA LEU A 163 14.11 0.62 6.60
C LEU A 163 13.51 1.89 7.23
N GLY A 164 13.54 2.01 8.57
CA GLY A 164 13.09 3.20 9.28
C GLY A 164 11.65 3.13 9.80
N VAL A 165 10.97 2.00 9.69
CA VAL A 165 9.66 1.80 10.34
C VAL A 165 9.89 1.60 11.84
N PRO A 166 9.17 2.29 12.74
CA PRO A 166 9.44 2.28 14.18
C PRO A 166 8.90 1.03 14.90
N TYR A 167 9.26 -0.16 14.40
CA TYR A 167 9.02 -1.41 15.12
C TYR A 167 10.08 -1.62 16.19
N THR A 168 9.67 -2.09 17.36
CA THR A 168 10.56 -2.47 18.45
C THR A 168 10.92 -3.95 18.38
N GLU A 169 11.94 -4.37 19.13
CA GLU A 169 12.28 -5.78 19.26
C GLU A 169 11.17 -6.57 19.98
N GLU A 170 10.45 -5.94 20.90
CA GLU A 170 9.28 -6.51 21.57
C GLU A 170 8.13 -6.78 20.59
N ASP A 171 7.88 -5.83 19.67
CA ASP A 171 6.87 -6.01 18.61
C ASP A 171 7.20 -7.23 17.74
N ALA A 172 8.46 -7.34 17.33
CA ALA A 172 8.91 -8.46 16.51
C ALA A 172 8.87 -9.80 17.28
N ALA A 173 9.23 -9.81 18.56
CA ALA A 173 9.19 -11.01 19.38
C ALA A 173 7.76 -11.54 19.61
N ALA A 174 6.79 -10.64 19.79
CA ALA A 174 5.38 -10.98 19.97
C ALA A 174 4.64 -11.30 18.67
N ALA A 175 5.23 -11.00 17.51
CA ALA A 175 4.55 -11.03 16.23
C ALA A 175 3.99 -12.41 15.88
N ARG A 176 4.78 -13.47 16.10
CA ARG A 176 4.35 -14.84 15.78
C ARG A 176 3.12 -15.26 16.58
N GLU A 177 3.10 -15.03 17.88
CA GLU A 177 1.97 -15.37 18.75
C GLU A 177 0.69 -14.64 18.35
N GLN A 178 0.82 -13.39 17.89
CA GLN A 178 -0.32 -12.58 17.43
C GLN A 178 -0.94 -13.08 16.13
N VAL A 179 -0.24 -13.89 15.34
CA VAL A 179 -0.61 -14.26 13.97
C VAL A 179 -0.88 -15.75 13.83
N GLU A 180 -0.08 -16.63 14.47
CA GLU A 180 -0.10 -18.07 14.25
C GLU A 180 -1.49 -18.67 14.46
N GLY A 181 -1.93 -19.48 13.50
CA GLY A 181 -3.21 -20.19 13.53
C GLY A 181 -4.44 -19.35 13.15
N LYS A 182 -4.32 -18.03 13.00
CA LYS A 182 -5.42 -17.20 12.49
C LYS A 182 -5.68 -17.47 11.01
N ALA A 183 -6.92 -17.29 10.58
CA ALA A 183 -7.25 -17.42 9.16
C ALA A 183 -6.70 -16.24 8.35
N GLU A 184 -6.35 -16.46 7.09
CA GLU A 184 -5.89 -15.39 6.20
C GLU A 184 -6.93 -14.27 6.05
N ILE A 185 -8.21 -14.62 6.06
CA ILE A 185 -9.31 -13.65 6.01
C ILE A 185 -9.27 -12.67 7.20
N ASP A 186 -8.90 -13.14 8.40
CA ASP A 186 -8.82 -12.29 9.60
C ASP A 186 -7.75 -11.23 9.45
N ALA A 187 -6.61 -11.60 8.89
CA ALA A 187 -5.51 -10.68 8.62
C ALA A 187 -5.89 -9.66 7.53
N LEU A 188 -6.48 -10.13 6.43
CA LEU A 188 -6.89 -9.25 5.34
C LEU A 188 -7.95 -8.24 5.79
N VAL A 189 -8.96 -8.67 6.55
CA VAL A 189 -9.98 -7.77 7.11
C VAL A 189 -9.35 -6.78 8.08
N SER A 190 -8.43 -7.22 8.95
CA SER A 190 -7.69 -6.34 9.86
C SER A 190 -6.94 -5.24 9.10
N TYR A 191 -6.23 -5.61 8.02
CA TYR A 191 -5.54 -4.66 7.15
C TYR A 191 -6.52 -3.67 6.50
N LEU A 192 -7.62 -4.14 5.90
CA LEU A 192 -8.62 -3.28 5.27
C LEU A 192 -9.24 -2.30 6.28
N GLN A 193 -9.47 -2.75 7.51
CA GLN A 193 -9.98 -1.89 8.59
C GLN A 193 -8.97 -0.86 9.10
N ALA A 194 -7.67 -1.11 8.91
CA ALA A 194 -6.63 -0.15 9.24
C ALA A 194 -6.51 0.99 8.22
N LEU A 195 -6.86 0.73 6.93
CA LEU A 195 -6.73 1.71 5.86
C LEU A 195 -7.50 3.01 6.13
N GLY A 196 -6.78 4.12 6.17
CA GLY A 196 -7.30 5.43 6.48
C GLY A 196 -7.57 5.71 7.96
N LYS A 197 -7.28 4.75 8.87
CA LYS A 197 -7.41 4.92 10.32
C LYS A 197 -6.05 4.99 11.04
N THR A 198 -4.98 4.72 10.35
CA THR A 198 -3.63 4.75 10.92
C THR A 198 -3.18 6.14 11.36
N HIS A 199 -3.96 7.18 11.06
CA HIS A 199 -3.73 8.57 11.47
C HIS A 199 -5.05 9.26 11.85
N SER A 200 -5.01 10.15 12.85
CA SER A 200 -6.21 10.81 13.40
C SER A 200 -6.62 12.08 12.66
N VAL A 201 -5.73 12.68 11.85
CA VAL A 201 -5.88 14.04 11.31
C VAL A 201 -7.11 14.22 10.42
N TYR A 202 -7.54 13.19 9.70
CA TYR A 202 -8.68 13.26 8.79
C TYR A 202 -9.97 12.61 9.31
N ASN A 203 -9.89 11.88 10.45
CA ASN A 203 -11.07 11.24 11.05
C ASN A 203 -11.98 12.21 11.82
N ASN A 204 -11.49 13.38 12.21
CA ASN A 204 -12.25 14.37 13.00
C ASN A 204 -13.05 15.37 12.14
N LYS A 205 -13.12 15.20 10.83
CA LYS A 205 -13.84 16.12 9.91
C LYS A 205 -15.05 15.44 9.21
N ARG A 206 -15.73 14.55 9.91
CA ARG A 206 -17.04 14.02 9.46
C ARG A 206 -18.15 14.58 10.30
#